data_e945252e3c8f18c43a21aa71ae6ce889
#
_entry.id   e945252e3c8f18c43a21aa71ae6ce889
#
_cell.length_a   1.000
_cell.length_b   1.000
_cell.length_c   1.000
_cell.angle_alpha   90.00
_cell.angle_beta   90.00
_cell.angle_gamma   90.00
#
_symmetry.space_group_name_H-M   'P 1'
#
loop_
_entity.id
_entity.type
_entity.pdbx_description
1 polymer ?
#
loop_
_entity_poly.entity_id
_entity_poly.type
_entity_poly.pdbx_seq_one_letter_code
_entity_poly.pdbx_strand_id
1 'polypeptide(L)'
;RDELASFLSATNMRADGYGQTLAGRLRLPLDVYDAVRGRVGTDFPVGCRFLADECIAGGSTVTDAAQIAVAFARAGMDFLSLSRGGKFDDALQPKVGEAAYPYTGPSGYECMPQYISDERGPFGRNVDPASRIRNAVRAAGFATPVVVTGGIHGYAQAEALLREGKADLVGFARQSL
;
A
#
# COMPACT_ATOMS: atom_id res chain seq x y z
N ARG A 1 11.02 -10.39 2.56
CA ARG A 1 11.02 -8.98 2.13
C ARG A 1 10.38 -8.89 0.77
N ASP A 2 9.42 -8.09 0.64
CA ASP A 2 8.61 -7.52 -0.45
C ASP A 2 9.02 -7.78 -1.93
N GLU A 3 9.38 -9.02 -2.25
CA GLU A 3 9.74 -9.39 -3.62
C GLU A 3 8.59 -9.11 -4.59
N LEU A 4 7.35 -9.40 -4.20
CA LEU A 4 6.17 -9.08 -5.00
C LEU A 4 5.99 -7.57 -5.21
N ALA A 5 6.32 -6.75 -4.21
CA ALA A 5 6.23 -5.30 -4.33
C ALA A 5 7.21 -4.75 -5.38
N SER A 6 8.40 -5.36 -5.52
CA SER A 6 9.37 -4.96 -6.55
C SER A 6 8.87 -5.21 -7.97
N PHE A 7 8.03 -6.21 -8.17
CA PHE A 7 7.41 -6.47 -9.48
C PHE A 7 6.35 -5.43 -9.84
N LEU A 8 5.63 -4.88 -8.86
CA LEU A 8 4.62 -3.83 -9.08
C LEU A 8 5.23 -2.47 -9.38
N SER A 9 6.47 -2.23 -8.96
CA SER A 9 7.14 -0.95 -9.11
C SER A 9 7.20 -0.46 -10.55
N ALA A 10 6.99 0.84 -10.76
CA ALA A 10 7.20 1.46 -12.07
C ALA A 10 8.66 1.41 -12.53
N THR A 11 9.59 1.20 -11.58
CA THR A 11 11.03 1.00 -11.89
C THR A 11 11.36 -0.41 -12.37
N ASN A 12 10.39 -1.33 -12.37
CA ASN A 12 10.58 -2.69 -12.86
C ASN A 12 10.65 -2.73 -14.39
N MET A 13 11.85 -2.75 -14.93
CA MET A 13 12.14 -2.75 -16.37
C MET A 13 12.47 -4.15 -16.93
N ARG A 14 12.05 -5.22 -16.25
CA ARG A 14 12.29 -6.62 -16.70
C ARG A 14 11.68 -6.85 -18.08
N ALA A 15 12.45 -7.48 -18.97
CA ALA A 15 12.05 -7.76 -20.35
C ALA A 15 11.45 -9.18 -20.56
N ASP A 16 11.31 -9.95 -19.46
CA ASP A 16 10.83 -11.33 -19.47
C ASP A 16 9.28 -11.46 -19.39
N GLY A 17 8.57 -10.35 -19.60
CA GLY A 17 7.11 -10.27 -19.53
C GLY A 17 6.56 -10.03 -18.12
N TYR A 18 7.42 -9.85 -17.11
CA TYR A 18 7.05 -9.55 -15.71
C TYR A 18 7.45 -8.12 -15.30
N GLY A 19 7.56 -7.20 -16.26
CA GLY A 19 7.94 -5.80 -16.02
C GLY A 19 7.52 -4.87 -17.13
N GLN A 20 8.14 -3.67 -17.18
CA GLN A 20 7.96 -2.59 -18.16
C GLN A 20 6.55 -1.99 -18.17
N THR A 21 5.56 -2.74 -18.65
CA THR A 21 4.17 -2.29 -18.74
C THR A 21 3.40 -2.60 -17.45
N LEU A 22 2.31 -1.90 -17.20
CA LEU A 22 1.43 -2.22 -16.07
C LEU A 22 0.97 -3.69 -16.11
N ALA A 23 0.60 -4.20 -17.28
CA ALA A 23 0.20 -5.58 -17.43
C ALA A 23 1.32 -6.57 -17.07
N GLY A 24 2.55 -6.30 -17.48
CA GLY A 24 3.71 -7.11 -17.10
C GLY A 24 3.98 -7.07 -15.60
N ARG A 25 3.92 -5.88 -14.99
CA ARG A 25 4.11 -5.70 -13.54
C ARG A 25 3.04 -6.39 -12.70
N LEU A 26 1.82 -6.49 -13.20
CA LEU A 26 0.69 -7.16 -12.55
C LEU A 26 0.74 -8.68 -12.68
N ARG A 27 1.47 -9.24 -13.64
CA ARG A 27 1.44 -10.68 -13.93
C ARG A 27 1.78 -11.52 -12.71
N LEU A 28 2.96 -11.32 -12.11
CA LEU A 28 3.36 -12.14 -10.97
C LEU A 28 2.40 -12.03 -9.77
N PRO A 29 1.98 -10.84 -9.32
CA PRO A 29 1.00 -10.73 -8.24
C PRO A 29 -0.33 -11.44 -8.54
N LEU A 30 -0.80 -11.41 -9.78
CA LEU A 30 -2.03 -12.09 -10.17
C LEU A 30 -1.84 -13.61 -10.25
N ASP A 31 -0.72 -14.09 -10.81
CA ASP A 31 -0.39 -15.52 -10.84
C ASP A 31 -0.30 -16.09 -9.41
N VAL A 32 0.29 -15.34 -8.48
CA VAL A 32 0.35 -15.72 -7.05
C VAL A 32 -1.06 -15.72 -6.43
N TYR A 33 -1.86 -14.70 -6.71
CA TYR A 33 -3.24 -14.64 -6.22
C TYR A 33 -4.04 -15.85 -6.70
N ASP A 34 -3.99 -16.18 -7.98
CA ASP A 34 -4.72 -17.31 -8.56
C ASP A 34 -4.27 -18.64 -7.95
N ALA A 35 -2.96 -18.82 -7.75
CA ALA A 35 -2.42 -20.01 -7.09
C ALA A 35 -2.88 -20.13 -5.64
N VAL A 36 -2.91 -19.03 -4.87
CA VAL A 36 -3.41 -19.02 -3.50
C VAL A 36 -4.90 -19.29 -3.48
N ARG A 37 -5.69 -18.58 -4.29
CA ARG A 37 -7.14 -18.74 -4.38
C ARG A 37 -7.53 -20.18 -4.76
N GLY A 38 -6.82 -20.78 -5.69
CA GLY A 38 -7.02 -22.17 -6.09
C GLY A 38 -6.75 -23.18 -4.97
N ARG A 39 -5.92 -22.83 -3.98
CA ARG A 39 -5.62 -23.69 -2.83
C ARG A 39 -6.57 -23.51 -1.66
N VAL A 40 -7.00 -22.28 -1.38
CA VAL A 40 -7.80 -21.96 -0.19
C VAL A 40 -9.30 -21.92 -0.47
N GLY A 41 -9.71 -21.91 -1.75
CA GLY A 41 -11.12 -21.81 -2.14
C GLY A 41 -11.70 -20.41 -1.97
N THR A 42 -13.01 -20.28 -2.08
CA THR A 42 -13.74 -19.00 -2.05
C THR A 42 -14.09 -18.51 -0.65
N ASP A 43 -14.11 -19.40 0.33
CA ASP A 43 -14.56 -19.09 1.69
C ASP A 43 -13.47 -18.49 2.57
N PHE A 44 -12.22 -18.53 2.12
CA PHE A 44 -11.09 -17.93 2.83
C PHE A 44 -10.76 -16.56 2.24
N PRO A 45 -10.78 -15.47 3.04
CA PRO A 45 -10.46 -14.14 2.54
C PRO A 45 -9.00 -14.03 2.05
N VAL A 46 -8.81 -13.61 0.81
CA VAL A 46 -7.50 -13.38 0.22
C VAL A 46 -7.44 -11.96 -0.33
N GLY A 47 -6.55 -11.16 0.21
CA GLY A 47 -6.31 -9.79 -0.24
C GLY A 47 -4.83 -9.49 -0.42
N CYS A 48 -4.52 -8.30 -0.87
CA CYS A 48 -3.16 -7.86 -1.10
C CYS A 48 -2.85 -6.58 -0.34
N ARG A 49 -1.63 -6.49 0.21
CA ARG A 49 -1.07 -5.24 0.69
C ARG A 49 -0.06 -4.72 -0.32
N PHE A 50 -0.23 -3.48 -0.76
CA PHE A 50 0.67 -2.83 -1.71
C PHE A 50 0.81 -1.33 -1.42
N LEU A 51 1.72 -0.67 -2.14
CA LEU A 51 2.01 0.73 -1.94
C LEU A 51 1.01 1.61 -2.69
N ALA A 52 0.38 2.54 -1.99
CA ALA A 52 -0.43 3.60 -2.60
C ALA A 52 0.44 4.62 -3.36
N ASP A 53 1.71 4.72 -2.98
CA ASP A 53 2.71 5.61 -3.58
C ASP A 53 4.08 5.09 -3.15
N GLU A 54 4.99 4.87 -4.08
CA GLU A 54 6.35 4.42 -3.75
C GLU A 54 7.21 5.52 -3.14
N CYS A 55 6.87 6.78 -3.39
CA CYS A 55 7.60 7.94 -2.92
C CYS A 55 9.08 7.96 -3.34
N ILE A 56 9.41 7.44 -4.51
CA ILE A 56 10.75 7.47 -5.10
C ILE A 56 10.69 8.02 -6.52
N ALA A 57 11.79 8.57 -7.00
CA ALA A 57 11.89 9.06 -8.38
C ALA A 57 11.66 7.90 -9.38
N GLY A 58 10.75 8.09 -10.33
CA GLY A 58 10.39 7.06 -11.31
C GLY A 58 9.57 5.89 -10.76
N GLY A 59 9.25 5.89 -9.46
CA GLY A 59 8.41 4.87 -8.85
C GLY A 59 6.93 5.01 -9.16
N SER A 60 6.14 4.02 -8.75
CA SER A 60 4.69 4.03 -8.93
C SER A 60 4.05 5.15 -8.13
N THR A 61 3.17 5.89 -8.77
CA THR A 61 2.39 6.99 -8.21
C THR A 61 1.04 6.49 -7.69
N VAL A 62 0.29 7.39 -7.03
CA VAL A 62 -1.12 7.10 -6.62
C VAL A 62 -1.99 6.73 -7.84
N THR A 63 -1.70 7.29 -9.01
CA THR A 63 -2.42 6.95 -10.25
C THR A 63 -2.14 5.52 -10.70
N ASP A 64 -0.88 5.09 -10.65
CA ASP A 64 -0.51 3.70 -10.93
C ASP A 64 -1.16 2.75 -9.91
N ALA A 65 -1.09 3.09 -8.63
CA ALA A 65 -1.68 2.31 -7.55
C ALA A 65 -3.21 2.17 -7.70
N ALA A 66 -3.90 3.20 -8.19
CA ALA A 66 -5.33 3.13 -8.48
C ALA A 66 -5.64 2.12 -9.60
N GLN A 67 -4.82 2.07 -10.65
CA GLN A 67 -4.95 1.08 -11.73
C GLN A 67 -4.66 -0.34 -11.23
N ILE A 68 -3.63 -0.51 -10.40
CA ILE A 68 -3.30 -1.78 -9.72
C ILE A 68 -4.48 -2.24 -8.85
N ALA A 69 -5.05 -1.34 -8.04
CA ALA A 69 -6.20 -1.63 -7.19
C ALA A 69 -7.42 -2.11 -7.98
N VAL A 70 -7.73 -1.46 -9.10
CA VAL A 70 -8.83 -1.87 -9.99
C VAL A 70 -8.55 -3.23 -10.59
N ALA A 71 -7.31 -3.53 -10.99
CA ALA A 71 -6.93 -4.84 -11.51
C ALA A 71 -7.09 -5.95 -10.45
N PHE A 72 -6.67 -5.70 -9.22
CA PHE A 72 -6.82 -6.63 -8.09
C PHE A 72 -8.29 -6.85 -7.71
N ALA A 73 -9.10 -5.79 -7.68
CA ALA A 73 -10.53 -5.89 -7.45
C ALA A 73 -11.22 -6.70 -8.56
N ARG A 74 -10.83 -6.50 -9.83
CA ARG A 74 -11.32 -7.26 -10.97
C ARG A 74 -10.96 -8.75 -10.91
N ALA A 75 -9.76 -9.06 -10.39
CA ALA A 75 -9.34 -10.43 -10.16
C ALA A 75 -10.11 -11.13 -9.03
N GLY A 76 -10.85 -10.38 -8.21
CA GLY A 76 -11.67 -10.93 -7.12
C GLY A 76 -10.99 -10.97 -5.77
N MET A 77 -9.98 -10.11 -5.54
CA MET A 77 -9.41 -9.98 -4.19
C MET A 77 -10.46 -9.47 -3.21
N ASP A 78 -10.49 -10.05 -2.02
CA ASP A 78 -11.52 -9.76 -1.01
C ASP A 78 -11.29 -8.43 -0.27
N PHE A 79 -10.04 -7.96 -0.21
CA PHE A 79 -9.70 -6.65 0.34
C PHE A 79 -8.37 -6.13 -0.22
N LEU A 80 -8.18 -4.82 -0.16
CA LEU A 80 -6.95 -4.13 -0.57
C LEU A 80 -6.39 -3.33 0.61
N SER A 81 -5.21 -3.68 1.08
CA SER A 81 -4.55 -2.98 2.19
C SER A 81 -3.47 -2.04 1.63
N LEU A 82 -3.57 -0.77 1.97
CA LEU A 82 -2.68 0.25 1.42
C LEU A 82 -1.60 0.68 2.42
N SER A 83 -0.39 0.74 1.93
CA SER A 83 0.77 1.32 2.60
C SER A 83 1.30 2.49 1.78
N ARG A 84 2.28 3.22 2.27
CA ARG A 84 2.94 4.30 1.52
C ARG A 84 4.43 4.30 1.79
N GLY A 85 5.19 4.66 0.75
CA GLY A 85 6.61 4.57 0.78
C GLY A 85 7.11 3.12 0.74
N GLY A 86 8.33 2.93 0.36
CA GLY A 86 8.94 1.63 0.22
C GLY A 86 10.30 1.59 0.87
N LYS A 87 11.19 0.81 0.30
CA LYS A 87 12.60 0.84 0.63
C LYS A 87 13.22 2.02 -0.11
N PHE A 88 13.62 3.02 0.63
CA PHE A 88 14.29 4.20 0.10
C PHE A 88 15.80 4.01 0.17
N ASP A 89 16.51 4.40 -0.87
CA ASP A 89 17.97 4.29 -0.91
C ASP A 89 18.64 5.24 0.10
N ASP A 90 17.99 6.37 0.38
CA ASP A 90 18.42 7.39 1.35
C ASP A 90 17.83 7.19 2.76
N ALA A 91 17.04 6.15 2.98
CA ALA A 91 16.46 5.89 4.28
C ALA A 91 17.52 5.44 5.28
N LEU A 92 17.49 6.07 6.46
CA LEU A 92 18.32 5.65 7.56
C LEU A 92 17.88 4.26 8.05
N GLN A 93 18.82 3.34 8.07
CA GLN A 93 18.55 2.00 8.60
C GLN A 93 18.82 2.01 10.11
N PRO A 94 17.97 1.38 10.92
CA PRO A 94 18.22 1.23 12.34
C PRO A 94 19.48 0.37 12.55
N LYS A 95 20.27 0.71 13.54
CA LYS A 95 21.42 -0.11 13.93
C LYS A 95 20.95 -1.45 14.49
N VAL A 96 21.79 -2.46 14.38
CA VAL A 96 21.50 -3.77 14.99
C VAL A 96 21.27 -3.59 16.48
N GLY A 97 20.14 -4.05 17.00
CA GLY A 97 19.73 -3.88 18.40
C GLY A 97 18.85 -2.66 18.67
N GLU A 98 18.67 -1.75 17.74
CA GLU A 98 17.72 -0.63 17.82
C GLU A 98 16.39 -1.01 17.20
N ALA A 99 15.64 -1.88 17.83
CA ALA A 99 14.46 -2.50 17.25
C ALA A 99 13.16 -1.69 17.36
N ALA A 100 13.15 -0.59 18.11
CA ALA A 100 11.91 0.10 18.48
C ALA A 100 11.16 0.69 17.28
N TYR A 101 11.89 1.21 16.29
CA TYR A 101 11.29 1.88 15.11
C TYR A 101 12.07 1.56 13.85
N PRO A 102 11.92 0.35 13.28
CA PRO A 102 12.84 -0.18 12.27
C PRO A 102 12.91 0.61 10.97
N TYR A 103 11.96 1.49 10.69
CA TYR A 103 11.90 2.22 9.43
C TYR A 103 11.58 3.70 9.58
N THR A 104 11.18 4.18 10.74
CA THR A 104 10.72 5.55 10.92
C THR A 104 11.34 6.27 12.11
N GLY A 105 12.18 5.60 12.91
CA GLY A 105 12.71 6.14 14.13
C GLY A 105 11.63 6.60 15.13
N PRO A 106 12.00 7.16 16.27
CA PRO A 106 11.05 7.63 17.31
C PRO A 106 10.12 8.75 16.81
N SER A 107 10.61 9.66 15.95
CA SER A 107 9.85 10.77 15.41
C SER A 107 9.06 10.41 14.15
N GLY A 108 9.37 9.28 13.53
CA GLY A 108 8.81 8.91 12.24
C GLY A 108 9.46 9.59 11.04
N TYR A 109 10.58 10.28 11.23
CA TYR A 109 11.28 11.03 10.17
C TYR A 109 12.57 10.39 9.72
N GLU A 110 13.28 9.67 10.59
CA GLU A 110 14.66 9.25 10.38
C GLU A 110 14.85 8.33 9.17
N CYS A 111 13.80 7.64 8.76
CA CYS A 111 13.83 6.73 7.61
C CYS A 111 12.92 7.18 6.46
N MET A 112 12.46 8.43 6.48
CA MET A 112 11.54 8.95 5.49
C MET A 112 12.23 9.94 4.57
N PRO A 113 12.02 9.89 3.25
CA PRO A 113 12.45 10.95 2.34
C PRO A 113 11.83 12.29 2.72
N GLN A 114 12.57 13.39 2.50
CA GLN A 114 12.12 14.74 2.86
C GLN A 114 10.78 15.12 2.22
N TYR A 115 10.51 14.67 1.00
CA TYR A 115 9.28 15.00 0.29
C TYR A 115 8.01 14.32 0.84
N ILE A 116 8.13 13.37 1.77
CA ILE A 116 6.98 12.82 2.50
C ILE A 116 6.96 13.22 3.97
N SER A 117 7.91 14.05 4.39
CA SER A 117 7.99 14.60 5.74
C SER A 117 7.76 16.11 5.68
N ASP A 118 6.80 16.60 6.43
CA ASP A 118 6.49 18.02 6.62
C ASP A 118 6.02 18.27 8.07
N GLU A 119 5.56 19.48 8.35
CA GLU A 119 5.07 19.90 9.67
C GLU A 119 3.94 19.02 10.25
N ARG A 120 3.21 18.28 9.41
CA ARG A 120 2.16 17.34 9.87
C ARG A 120 2.73 16.10 10.52
N GLY A 121 4.02 15.87 10.43
CA GLY A 121 4.65 14.64 10.89
C GLY A 121 4.16 13.41 10.11
N PRO A 122 4.21 12.22 10.69
CA PRO A 122 3.83 10.98 10.03
C PRO A 122 2.31 10.74 9.96
N PHE A 123 1.50 11.64 10.52
CA PHE A 123 0.07 11.39 10.71
C PHE A 123 -0.76 11.65 9.45
N GLY A 124 -1.69 10.73 9.17
CA GLY A 124 -2.69 10.86 8.10
C GLY A 124 -2.14 10.88 6.67
N ARG A 125 -0.86 10.64 6.46
CA ARG A 125 -0.22 10.80 5.15
C ARG A 125 -0.71 9.85 4.08
N ASN A 126 -1.25 8.71 4.48
CA ASN A 126 -1.79 7.73 3.54
C ASN A 126 -3.31 7.88 3.31
N VAL A 127 -3.96 8.82 3.96
CA VAL A 127 -5.42 8.99 3.88
C VAL A 127 -5.85 9.45 2.49
N ASP A 128 -5.26 10.52 1.96
CA ASP A 128 -5.61 11.02 0.63
C ASP A 128 -5.31 10.00 -0.48
N PRO A 129 -4.12 9.40 -0.56
CA PRO A 129 -3.87 8.31 -1.50
C PRO A 129 -4.88 7.17 -1.39
N ALA A 130 -5.19 6.71 -0.18
CA ALA A 130 -6.15 5.62 0.02
C ALA A 130 -7.56 5.99 -0.44
N SER A 131 -8.01 7.19 -0.15
CA SER A 131 -9.30 7.71 -0.60
C SER A 131 -9.40 7.78 -2.12
N ARG A 132 -8.36 8.26 -2.80
CA ARG A 132 -8.32 8.31 -4.26
C ARG A 132 -8.35 6.92 -4.89
N ILE A 133 -7.61 5.97 -4.33
CA ILE A 133 -7.59 4.58 -4.80
C ILE A 133 -8.95 3.93 -4.57
N ARG A 134 -9.55 4.10 -3.38
CA ARG A 134 -10.91 3.63 -3.08
C ARG A 134 -11.92 4.16 -4.09
N ASN A 135 -11.89 5.44 -4.38
CA ASN A 135 -12.80 6.07 -5.33
C ASN A 135 -12.62 5.50 -6.74
N ALA A 136 -11.39 5.20 -7.18
CA ALA A 136 -11.13 4.55 -8.45
C ALA A 136 -11.71 3.14 -8.51
N VAL A 137 -11.57 2.35 -7.44
CA VAL A 137 -12.17 1.01 -7.32
C VAL A 137 -13.70 1.10 -7.41
N ARG A 138 -14.33 2.06 -6.72
CA ARG A 138 -15.78 2.29 -6.76
C ARG A 138 -16.24 2.76 -8.15
N ALA A 139 -15.52 3.69 -8.77
CA ALA A 139 -15.82 4.17 -10.13
C ALA A 139 -15.72 3.05 -11.19
N ALA A 140 -14.88 2.05 -10.96
CA ALA A 140 -14.76 0.86 -11.80
C ALA A 140 -15.86 -0.20 -11.53
N GLY A 141 -16.78 0.06 -10.60
CA GLY A 141 -17.92 -0.82 -10.29
C GLY A 141 -17.63 -1.91 -9.26
N PHE A 142 -16.51 -1.85 -8.54
CA PHE A 142 -16.15 -2.85 -7.54
C PHE A 142 -16.43 -2.38 -6.12
N ALA A 143 -16.94 -3.30 -5.29
CA ALA A 143 -17.20 -3.08 -3.86
C ALA A 143 -16.03 -3.53 -2.96
N THR A 144 -14.92 -3.98 -3.53
CA THR A 144 -13.76 -4.49 -2.78
C THR A 144 -13.32 -3.49 -1.71
N PRO A 145 -13.29 -3.90 -0.42
CA PRO A 145 -12.93 -3.01 0.68
C PRO A 145 -11.48 -2.54 0.60
N VAL A 146 -11.28 -1.25 0.89
CA VAL A 146 -9.96 -0.63 0.96
C VAL A 146 -9.61 -0.30 2.40
N VAL A 147 -8.50 -0.87 2.86
CA VAL A 147 -7.96 -0.67 4.21
C VAL A 147 -6.90 0.42 4.17
N VAL A 148 -7.10 1.51 4.90
CA VAL A 148 -6.07 2.52 5.10
C VAL A 148 -5.23 2.17 6.32
N THR A 149 -3.90 2.19 6.14
CA THR A 149 -2.93 2.00 7.23
C THR A 149 -1.86 3.07 7.16
N GLY A 150 -1.24 3.34 8.31
CA GLY A 150 -0.13 4.29 8.41
C GLY A 150 -0.56 5.69 8.83
N GLY A 151 -0.01 6.13 9.97
CA GLY A 151 -0.26 7.46 10.51
C GLY A 151 -1.66 7.67 11.10
N ILE A 152 -2.38 6.62 11.37
CA ILE A 152 -3.65 6.71 12.11
C ILE A 152 -3.32 6.60 13.59
N HIS A 153 -3.65 7.65 14.36
CA HIS A 153 -3.15 7.82 15.72
C HIS A 153 -4.24 7.93 16.78
N GLY A 154 -5.51 7.71 16.41
CA GLY A 154 -6.59 7.75 17.38
C GLY A 154 -7.93 7.33 16.84
N TYR A 155 -8.84 6.98 17.77
CA TYR A 155 -10.18 6.53 17.45
C TYR A 155 -10.99 7.58 16.67
N ALA A 156 -10.98 8.84 17.12
CA ALA A 156 -11.71 9.91 16.47
C ALA A 156 -11.28 10.13 15.01
N GLN A 157 -9.97 10.01 14.71
CA GLN A 157 -9.48 10.07 13.34
C GLN A 157 -9.99 8.88 12.53
N ALA A 158 -9.93 7.67 13.07
CA ALA A 158 -10.39 6.47 12.38
C ALA A 158 -11.89 6.55 12.07
N GLU A 159 -12.69 6.93 13.06
CA GLU A 159 -14.14 7.11 12.89
C GLU A 159 -14.48 8.17 11.82
N ALA A 160 -13.77 9.29 11.82
CA ALA A 160 -13.96 10.33 10.81
C ALA A 160 -13.65 9.80 9.40
N LEU A 161 -12.58 9.04 9.21
CA LEU A 161 -12.21 8.47 7.92
C LEU A 161 -13.28 7.52 7.36
N LEU A 162 -13.85 6.68 8.22
CA LEU A 162 -14.93 5.77 7.83
C LEU A 162 -16.21 6.51 7.51
N ARG A 163 -16.62 7.46 8.37
CA ARG A 163 -17.82 8.27 8.19
C ARG A 163 -17.76 9.14 6.93
N GLU A 164 -16.58 9.67 6.60
CA GLU A 164 -16.35 10.48 5.41
C GLU A 164 -16.15 9.64 4.14
N GLY A 165 -16.22 8.32 4.24
CA GLY A 165 -16.05 7.41 3.12
C GLY A 165 -14.64 7.42 2.49
N LYS A 166 -13.61 7.79 3.27
CA LYS A 166 -12.22 7.83 2.81
C LYS A 166 -11.55 6.45 2.80
N ALA A 167 -12.07 5.54 3.61
CA ALA A 167 -11.66 4.14 3.66
C ALA A 167 -12.86 3.28 4.03
N ASP A 168 -12.75 1.97 3.84
CA ASP A 168 -13.75 1.01 4.30
C ASP A 168 -13.33 0.35 5.62
N LEU A 169 -12.02 0.24 5.83
CA LEU A 169 -11.41 -0.30 7.04
C LEU A 169 -10.19 0.55 7.42
N VAL A 170 -9.88 0.60 8.71
CA VAL A 170 -8.72 1.31 9.24
C VAL A 170 -7.81 0.34 9.98
N GLY A 171 -6.54 0.37 9.63
CA GLY A 171 -5.52 -0.45 10.26
C GLY A 171 -4.64 0.35 11.22
N PHE A 172 -4.48 -0.17 12.43
CA PHE A 172 -3.57 0.34 13.44
C PHE A 172 -2.39 -0.61 13.63
N ALA A 173 -1.24 -0.05 14.02
CA ALA A 173 -0.10 -0.84 14.46
C ALA A 173 0.41 -0.29 15.80
N ARG A 174 1.28 0.71 15.76
CA ARG A 174 1.89 1.28 16.97
C ARG A 174 0.89 1.85 17.98
N GLN A 175 -0.25 2.31 17.53
CA GLN A 175 -1.29 2.86 18.40
C GLN A 175 -2.02 1.77 19.22
N SER A 176 -1.86 0.51 18.86
CA SER A 176 -2.47 -0.62 19.55
C SER A 176 -1.50 -1.31 20.52
N LEU A 177 -0.28 -0.78 20.65
CA LEU A 177 0.76 -1.25 21.55
C LEU A 177 0.82 -0.38 22.80
#